data_f4ccde34a4d80cc775e348e8e404da81
#
_entry.id   f4ccde34a4d80cc775e348e8e404da81
#
_cell.length_a   1.000
_cell.length_b   1.000
_cell.length_c   1.000
_cell.angle_alpha   90.00
_cell.angle_beta   90.00
_cell.angle_gamma   90.00
#
_symmetry.space_group_name_H-M   'P 1'
#
loop_
_entity.id
_entity.type
_entity.pdbx_description
1 polymer ?
#
loop_
_entity_poly.entity_id
_entity_poly.type
_entity_poly.pdbx_seq_one_letter_code
_entity_poly.pdbx_strand_id
1 'polypeptide(L)'
;MKIAFLTPEFPHPKMGSSGGIGTSICNLSRGLTQAGHQVFVLVYGQSEDVIFVENDITYYRIKNIKIKGFSRFLTQKKIEKIINLLIKNNNLDLVEAPDWTGITSRIRPNCPVVIRLNGSDTYFCHLDKRPVKFLNKFHEQRALQNADALLSVSHYTAEVTKQLFSLNRNFQIIPNSIDLEKFSNDHSIGFQENTILYFGTLIRKKGSLELPLIFNEVYKHNKQAELILIGRDASDILTKNVSTWEMMQPLFDGEAMQNVSYLGSVSYDKIKEFINTSTVCVFPTFAEALPVSWIEAMAMQKAIVASNIGWATEVIDDTVNGFLVHPQDHENYAKKIIQLLENEALRHQFGIEARKKIAQKFSIEVVAKQSADFYKKILQ
;
A
#
# COMPACT_ATOMS: atom_id res chain seq x y z
N MET A 1 -20.18 -0.28 -16.37
CA MET A 1 -19.34 0.92 -16.68
C MET A 1 -18.03 0.47 -17.28
N LYS A 2 -17.38 1.36 -18.04
CA LYS A 2 -16.06 1.18 -18.62
C LYS A 2 -15.08 2.14 -17.91
N ILE A 3 -14.14 1.60 -17.17
CA ILE A 3 -13.31 2.35 -16.21
C ILE A 3 -11.85 2.18 -16.61
N ALA A 4 -11.09 3.28 -16.66
CA ALA A 4 -9.65 3.22 -16.85
C ALA A 4 -8.90 3.60 -15.57
N PHE A 5 -7.89 2.82 -15.19
CA PHE A 5 -6.92 3.15 -14.15
C PHE A 5 -5.62 3.64 -14.80
N LEU A 6 -5.22 4.87 -14.49
CA LEU A 6 -3.92 5.41 -14.89
C LEU A 6 -2.94 5.25 -13.73
N THR A 7 -1.84 4.52 -13.90
CA THR A 7 -0.93 4.18 -12.81
C THR A 7 0.55 4.18 -13.23
N PRO A 8 1.50 4.48 -12.32
CA PRO A 8 2.93 4.33 -12.58
C PRO A 8 3.43 2.89 -12.53
N GLU A 9 2.66 1.98 -11.89
CA GLU A 9 3.07 0.62 -11.57
C GLU A 9 1.89 -0.34 -11.55
N PHE A 10 2.13 -1.61 -11.85
CA PHE A 10 1.12 -2.65 -11.77
C PHE A 10 1.80 -4.02 -11.59
N PRO A 11 1.32 -4.92 -10.70
CA PRO A 11 1.95 -6.21 -10.41
C PRO A 11 1.65 -7.23 -11.52
N HIS A 12 2.39 -7.14 -12.61
CA HIS A 12 2.27 -8.01 -13.77
C HIS A 12 3.65 -8.33 -14.35
N PRO A 13 3.96 -9.59 -14.75
CA PRO A 13 5.29 -9.98 -15.27
C PRO A 13 5.81 -9.09 -16.39
N LYS A 14 4.94 -8.57 -17.24
CA LYS A 14 5.29 -7.69 -18.36
C LYS A 14 5.49 -6.21 -17.96
N MET A 15 5.26 -5.82 -16.70
CA MET A 15 5.25 -4.40 -16.27
C MET A 15 6.29 -4.05 -15.21
N GLY A 16 7.08 -5.01 -14.75
CA GLY A 16 8.14 -4.82 -13.76
C GLY A 16 7.63 -4.88 -12.31
N SER A 17 8.42 -4.32 -11.39
CA SER A 17 8.11 -4.32 -9.97
C SER A 17 6.96 -3.36 -9.64
N SER A 18 6.15 -3.72 -8.65
CA SER A 18 5.02 -2.93 -8.17
C SER A 18 5.10 -2.74 -6.66
N GLY A 19 4.58 -1.61 -6.19
CA GLY A 19 4.38 -1.31 -4.78
C GLY A 19 2.89 -1.32 -4.41
N GLY A 20 2.55 -0.56 -3.36
CA GLY A 20 1.20 -0.52 -2.80
C GLY A 20 0.13 0.04 -3.74
N ILE A 21 0.46 1.03 -4.57
CA ILE A 21 -0.47 1.62 -5.54
C ILE A 21 -0.90 0.57 -6.56
N GLY A 22 0.07 -0.12 -7.17
CA GLY A 22 -0.23 -1.14 -8.17
C GLY A 22 -0.99 -2.33 -7.59
N THR A 23 -0.66 -2.79 -6.38
CA THR A 23 -1.39 -3.85 -5.69
C THR A 23 -2.84 -3.44 -5.42
N SER A 24 -3.08 -2.22 -4.95
CA SER A 24 -4.44 -1.70 -4.71
C SER A 24 -5.26 -1.66 -6.01
N ILE A 25 -4.68 -1.14 -7.10
CA ILE A 25 -5.35 -1.07 -8.40
C ILE A 25 -5.61 -2.48 -8.97
N CYS A 26 -4.68 -3.41 -8.78
CA CYS A 26 -4.86 -4.81 -9.22
C CYS A 26 -6.07 -5.45 -8.54
N ASN A 27 -6.17 -5.36 -7.22
CA ASN A 27 -7.30 -5.89 -6.47
C ASN A 27 -8.62 -5.24 -6.88
N LEU A 28 -8.64 -3.90 -6.98
CA LEU A 28 -9.83 -3.16 -7.39
C LEU A 28 -10.26 -3.49 -8.83
N SER A 29 -9.30 -3.59 -9.76
CA SER A 29 -9.56 -3.97 -11.15
C SER A 29 -10.23 -5.34 -11.26
N ARG A 30 -9.73 -6.34 -10.49
CA ARG A 30 -10.32 -7.67 -10.43
C ARG A 30 -11.75 -7.63 -9.89
N GLY A 31 -11.98 -6.96 -8.77
CA GLY A 31 -13.31 -6.85 -8.18
C GLY A 31 -14.33 -6.17 -9.10
N LEU A 32 -13.92 -5.11 -9.80
CA LEU A 32 -14.78 -4.43 -10.77
C LEU A 32 -15.06 -5.30 -12.00
N THR A 33 -14.08 -6.07 -12.49
CA THR A 33 -14.28 -7.01 -13.59
C THR A 33 -15.23 -8.13 -13.18
N GLN A 34 -15.08 -8.71 -11.99
CA GLN A 34 -16.00 -9.70 -11.41
C GLN A 34 -17.43 -9.15 -11.24
N ALA A 35 -17.56 -7.85 -10.95
CA ALA A 35 -18.84 -7.15 -10.88
C ALA A 35 -19.43 -6.77 -12.27
N GLY A 36 -18.85 -7.26 -13.38
CA GLY A 36 -19.33 -7.04 -14.74
C GLY A 36 -18.96 -5.69 -15.34
N HIS A 37 -17.96 -4.99 -14.81
CA HIS A 37 -17.44 -3.76 -15.39
C HIS A 37 -16.26 -4.06 -16.34
N GLN A 38 -16.15 -3.28 -17.42
CA GLN A 38 -14.99 -3.36 -18.31
C GLN A 38 -13.86 -2.48 -17.76
N VAL A 39 -12.68 -3.05 -17.57
CA VAL A 39 -11.54 -2.38 -16.96
C VAL A 39 -10.38 -2.24 -17.94
N PHE A 40 -9.80 -1.04 -17.98
CA PHE A 40 -8.59 -0.70 -18.71
C PHE A 40 -7.52 -0.26 -17.71
N VAL A 41 -6.30 -0.78 -17.83
CA VAL A 41 -5.17 -0.38 -16.98
C VAL A 41 -4.09 0.26 -17.83
N LEU A 42 -3.85 1.55 -17.62
CA LEU A 42 -2.91 2.38 -18.35
C LEU A 42 -1.65 2.59 -17.51
N VAL A 43 -0.59 1.85 -17.79
CA VAL A 43 0.66 1.88 -16.99
C VAL A 43 1.69 2.73 -17.73
N TYR A 44 1.96 3.93 -17.22
CA TYR A 44 2.98 4.82 -17.79
C TYR A 44 4.38 4.53 -17.25
N GLY A 45 5.41 5.08 -17.89
CA GLY A 45 6.80 4.87 -17.51
C GLY A 45 7.40 3.56 -18.01
N GLN A 46 6.74 2.89 -18.94
CA GLN A 46 7.18 1.63 -19.51
C GLN A 46 8.29 1.83 -20.57
N SER A 47 8.97 0.72 -20.92
CA SER A 47 10.03 0.73 -21.94
C SER A 47 9.52 0.89 -23.38
N GLU A 48 8.28 0.46 -23.62
CA GLU A 48 7.63 0.45 -24.94
C GLU A 48 6.13 0.68 -24.83
N ASP A 49 5.48 0.95 -25.98
CA ASP A 49 4.02 1.04 -26.07
C ASP A 49 3.48 -0.31 -26.54
N VAL A 50 2.70 -0.99 -25.70
CA VAL A 50 2.08 -2.30 -26.01
C VAL A 50 0.68 -2.35 -25.44
N ILE A 51 -0.25 -2.98 -26.17
CA ILE A 51 -1.60 -3.26 -25.71
C ILE A 51 -1.78 -4.79 -25.69
N PHE A 52 -2.34 -5.30 -24.62
CA PHE A 52 -2.72 -6.72 -24.52
C PHE A 52 -3.93 -6.90 -23.61
N VAL A 53 -4.59 -8.04 -23.74
CA VAL A 53 -5.74 -8.41 -22.91
C VAL A 53 -5.38 -9.68 -22.13
N GLU A 54 -5.69 -9.70 -20.85
CA GLU A 54 -5.50 -10.85 -19.98
C GLU A 54 -6.52 -10.79 -18.83
N ASN A 55 -7.18 -11.89 -18.50
CA ASN A 55 -8.21 -11.98 -17.46
C ASN A 55 -9.30 -10.89 -17.59
N ASP A 56 -9.82 -10.67 -18.79
CA ASP A 56 -10.85 -9.68 -19.14
C ASP A 56 -10.48 -8.21 -18.84
N ILE A 57 -9.21 -7.95 -18.58
CA ILE A 57 -8.67 -6.60 -18.40
C ILE A 57 -7.81 -6.24 -19.60
N THR A 58 -8.00 -5.03 -20.14
CA THR A 58 -7.17 -4.50 -21.23
C THR A 58 -6.05 -3.64 -20.65
N TYR A 59 -4.82 -4.00 -20.93
CA TYR A 59 -3.62 -3.35 -20.45
C TYR A 59 -2.96 -2.51 -21.53
N TYR A 60 -2.57 -1.28 -21.18
CA TYR A 60 -1.79 -0.36 -21.97
C TYR A 60 -0.46 -0.11 -21.28
N ARG A 61 0.63 -0.61 -21.84
CA ARG A 61 1.98 -0.17 -21.46
C ARG A 61 2.26 1.13 -22.22
N ILE A 62 2.63 2.18 -21.49
CA ILE A 62 2.82 3.51 -22.08
C ILE A 62 4.26 3.96 -21.82
N LYS A 63 5.03 4.08 -22.89
CA LYS A 63 6.38 4.63 -22.86
C LYS A 63 6.33 6.15 -22.68
N ASN A 64 7.09 6.65 -21.69
CA ASN A 64 7.23 8.08 -21.50
C ASN A 64 8.01 8.73 -22.66
N ILE A 65 7.59 9.93 -23.06
CA ILE A 65 8.34 10.74 -24.05
C ILE A 65 9.53 11.38 -23.32
N LYS A 66 10.73 11.22 -23.88
CA LYS A 66 11.99 11.74 -23.31
C LYS A 66 12.52 12.89 -24.17
N ILE A 67 12.12 14.13 -23.85
CA ILE A 67 12.62 15.37 -24.45
C ILE A 67 13.00 16.33 -23.33
N LYS A 68 14.23 16.80 -23.28
CA LYS A 68 14.74 17.68 -22.20
C LYS A 68 13.80 18.89 -21.98
N GLY A 69 13.35 19.09 -20.75
CA GLY A 69 12.44 20.17 -20.37
C GLY A 69 10.94 19.89 -20.66
N PHE A 70 10.59 19.03 -21.62
CA PHE A 70 9.21 18.81 -22.06
C PHE A 70 8.68 17.39 -21.82
N SER A 71 9.52 16.47 -21.33
CA SER A 71 9.20 15.04 -21.18
C SER A 71 7.86 14.81 -20.47
N ARG A 72 7.63 15.47 -19.34
CA ARG A 72 6.40 15.33 -18.54
C ARG A 72 5.19 15.82 -19.33
N PHE A 73 5.26 17.02 -19.89
CA PHE A 73 4.15 17.62 -20.64
C PHE A 73 3.73 16.75 -21.84
N LEU A 74 4.71 16.32 -22.63
CA LEU A 74 4.45 15.49 -23.81
C LEU A 74 3.91 14.10 -23.42
N THR A 75 4.41 13.50 -22.32
CA THR A 75 3.87 12.25 -21.80
C THR A 75 2.41 12.42 -21.37
N GLN A 76 2.08 13.51 -20.65
CA GLN A 76 0.70 13.80 -20.24
C GLN A 76 -0.22 13.97 -21.46
N LYS A 77 0.24 14.67 -22.51
CA LYS A 77 -0.53 14.81 -23.77
C LYS A 77 -0.71 13.50 -24.52
N LYS A 78 0.30 12.63 -24.51
CA LYS A 78 0.18 11.28 -25.06
C LYS A 78 -0.86 10.45 -24.30
N ILE A 79 -0.84 10.48 -22.97
CA ILE A 79 -1.82 9.78 -22.11
C ILE A 79 -3.23 10.31 -22.39
N GLU A 80 -3.41 11.64 -22.43
CA GLU A 80 -4.69 12.28 -22.76
C GLU A 80 -5.24 11.81 -24.12
N LYS A 81 -4.37 11.73 -25.16
CA LYS A 81 -4.75 11.21 -26.47
C LYS A 81 -5.20 9.75 -26.41
N ILE A 82 -4.50 8.90 -25.64
CA ILE A 82 -4.89 7.49 -25.45
C ILE A 82 -6.25 7.40 -24.78
N ILE A 83 -6.49 8.17 -23.73
CA ILE A 83 -7.79 8.21 -23.02
C ILE A 83 -8.90 8.66 -23.97
N ASN A 84 -8.69 9.74 -24.74
CA ASN A 84 -9.69 10.22 -25.70
C ASN A 84 -9.96 9.23 -26.85
N LEU A 85 -8.97 8.42 -27.25
CA LEU A 85 -9.20 7.31 -28.18
C LEU A 85 -10.04 6.20 -27.55
N LEU A 86 -9.81 5.90 -26.26
CA LEU A 86 -10.66 4.95 -25.52
C LEU A 86 -12.10 5.44 -25.39
N ILE A 87 -12.31 6.73 -25.14
CA ILE A 87 -13.65 7.32 -25.10
C ILE A 87 -14.33 7.13 -26.46
N LYS A 88 -13.63 7.48 -27.56
CA LYS A 88 -14.19 7.42 -28.92
C LYS A 88 -14.50 5.98 -29.36
N ASN A 89 -13.59 5.03 -29.10
CA ASN A 89 -13.64 3.67 -29.65
C ASN A 89 -14.37 2.70 -28.74
N ASN A 90 -14.29 2.91 -27.41
CA ASN A 90 -14.75 1.96 -26.42
C ASN A 90 -15.84 2.53 -25.50
N ASN A 91 -16.24 3.81 -25.66
CA ASN A 91 -17.16 4.52 -24.76
C ASN A 91 -16.70 4.45 -23.30
N LEU A 92 -15.43 4.84 -23.03
CA LEU A 92 -14.89 4.92 -21.69
C LEU A 92 -15.69 5.94 -20.86
N ASP A 93 -16.15 5.54 -19.67
CA ASP A 93 -17.00 6.38 -18.81
C ASP A 93 -16.16 7.33 -17.93
N LEU A 94 -15.07 6.85 -17.35
CA LEU A 94 -14.22 7.65 -16.46
C LEU A 94 -12.78 7.11 -16.36
N VAL A 95 -11.89 7.96 -15.83
CA VAL A 95 -10.51 7.60 -15.49
C VAL A 95 -10.27 7.81 -14.00
N GLU A 96 -9.72 6.81 -13.31
CA GLU A 96 -9.16 6.98 -11.97
C GLU A 96 -7.64 6.99 -12.02
N ALA A 97 -6.99 7.89 -11.27
CA ALA A 97 -5.54 8.00 -11.18
C ALA A 97 -5.10 8.22 -9.72
N PRO A 98 -3.88 7.81 -9.32
CA PRO A 98 -3.34 8.13 -8.01
C PRO A 98 -2.92 9.62 -7.95
N ASP A 99 -2.85 10.14 -6.74
CA ASP A 99 -2.31 11.48 -6.43
C ASP A 99 -0.79 11.59 -6.64
N TRP A 100 -0.09 10.45 -6.77
CA TRP A 100 1.36 10.37 -6.88
C TRP A 100 1.95 11.27 -7.95
N THR A 101 2.77 12.23 -7.53
CA THR A 101 3.44 13.23 -8.38
C THR A 101 2.53 14.05 -9.31
N GLY A 102 1.22 13.95 -9.20
CA GLY A 102 0.25 14.74 -9.97
C GLY A 102 0.32 14.51 -11.47
N ILE A 103 0.37 13.25 -11.93
CA ILE A 103 0.45 12.91 -13.36
C ILE A 103 -0.70 13.53 -14.18
N THR A 104 -1.88 13.69 -13.58
CA THR A 104 -3.06 14.24 -14.25
C THR A 104 -3.11 15.76 -14.34
N SER A 105 -2.12 16.48 -13.81
CA SER A 105 -2.13 17.94 -13.67
C SER A 105 -2.42 18.72 -14.96
N ARG A 106 -2.16 18.14 -16.13
CA ARG A 106 -2.40 18.72 -17.46
C ARG A 106 -3.14 17.77 -18.41
N ILE A 107 -3.77 16.74 -17.87
CA ILE A 107 -4.63 15.80 -18.60
C ILE A 107 -6.08 16.30 -18.45
N ARG A 108 -6.76 16.49 -19.59
CA ARG A 108 -8.14 16.96 -19.66
C ARG A 108 -8.87 16.13 -20.72
N PRO A 109 -9.23 14.88 -20.40
CA PRO A 109 -9.98 14.04 -21.32
C PRO A 109 -11.46 14.47 -21.37
N ASN A 110 -12.19 13.95 -22.33
CA ASN A 110 -13.63 14.18 -22.46
C ASN A 110 -14.48 13.24 -21.58
N CYS A 111 -13.95 12.85 -20.43
CA CYS A 111 -14.65 12.08 -19.39
C CYS A 111 -14.16 12.53 -18.01
N PRO A 112 -14.90 12.25 -16.92
CA PRO A 112 -14.47 12.55 -15.56
C PRO A 112 -13.13 11.92 -15.20
N VAL A 113 -12.32 12.70 -14.47
CA VAL A 113 -11.05 12.25 -13.85
C VAL A 113 -11.23 12.21 -12.33
N VAL A 114 -11.13 11.02 -11.77
CA VAL A 114 -11.15 10.77 -10.33
C VAL A 114 -9.72 10.63 -9.83
N ILE A 115 -9.36 11.28 -8.73
CA ILE A 115 -8.07 11.06 -8.07
C ILE A 115 -8.29 10.32 -6.76
N ARG A 116 -7.58 9.19 -6.61
CA ARG A 116 -7.48 8.44 -5.36
C ARG A 116 -6.20 8.80 -4.63
N LEU A 117 -6.33 9.22 -3.36
CA LEU A 117 -5.20 9.50 -2.50
C LEU A 117 -4.60 8.19 -1.98
N ASN A 118 -3.43 7.85 -2.51
CA ASN A 118 -2.59 6.75 -2.04
C ASN A 118 -1.33 7.28 -1.32
N GLY A 119 -1.29 8.57 -1.04
CA GLY A 119 -0.15 9.29 -0.51
C GLY A 119 0.73 9.89 -1.61
N SER A 120 0.61 11.20 -1.80
CA SER A 120 1.45 11.96 -2.73
C SER A 120 2.90 12.11 -2.22
N ASP A 121 3.83 12.55 -3.07
CA ASP A 121 5.19 12.88 -2.61
C ASP A 121 5.17 13.98 -1.54
N THR A 122 4.30 14.98 -1.70
CA THR A 122 4.11 16.04 -0.68
C THR A 122 3.63 15.48 0.65
N TYR A 123 2.66 14.53 0.62
CA TYR A 123 2.15 13.86 1.82
C TYR A 123 3.26 13.11 2.55
N PHE A 124 4.02 12.26 1.87
CA PHE A 124 5.11 11.51 2.48
C PHE A 124 6.28 12.41 2.92
N CYS A 125 6.59 13.48 2.15
CA CYS A 125 7.58 14.46 2.59
C CYS A 125 7.18 15.13 3.90
N HIS A 126 5.90 15.46 4.07
CA HIS A 126 5.38 16.04 5.30
C HIS A 126 5.52 15.08 6.50
N LEU A 127 5.09 13.82 6.33
CA LEU A 127 5.20 12.81 7.39
C LEU A 127 6.66 12.50 7.75
N ASP A 128 7.55 12.46 6.76
CA ASP A 128 8.99 12.26 6.93
C ASP A 128 9.73 13.52 7.41
N LYS A 129 9.03 14.66 7.59
CA LYS A 129 9.61 15.97 7.96
C LYS A 129 10.76 16.41 7.05
N ARG A 130 10.64 16.13 5.74
CA ARG A 130 11.63 16.47 4.71
C ARG A 130 11.08 17.44 3.66
N PRO A 131 11.92 18.23 2.99
CA PRO A 131 11.47 19.17 1.97
C PRO A 131 10.91 18.43 0.75
N VAL A 132 9.80 18.92 0.20
CA VAL A 132 9.21 18.45 -1.05
C VAL A 132 9.78 19.22 -2.24
N LYS A 133 9.94 18.55 -3.38
CA LYS A 133 10.31 19.21 -4.64
C LYS A 133 9.17 20.11 -5.11
N PHE A 134 9.46 21.40 -5.36
CA PHE A 134 8.47 22.40 -5.77
C PHE A 134 7.60 21.93 -6.96
N LEU A 135 8.22 21.37 -7.98
CA LEU A 135 7.48 20.88 -9.16
C LEU A 135 6.52 19.73 -8.82
N ASN A 136 6.88 18.84 -7.90
CA ASN A 136 5.97 17.78 -7.48
C ASN A 136 4.76 18.36 -6.77
N LYS A 137 4.99 19.22 -5.75
CA LYS A 137 3.90 19.90 -5.03
C LYS A 137 2.99 20.69 -5.98
N PHE A 138 3.55 21.45 -6.90
CA PHE A 138 2.79 22.19 -7.92
C PHE A 138 1.89 21.29 -8.76
N HIS A 139 2.44 20.18 -9.27
CA HIS A 139 1.67 19.27 -10.11
C HIS A 139 0.62 18.50 -9.31
N GLU A 140 0.92 18.07 -8.09
CA GLU A 140 -0.03 17.39 -7.20
C GLU A 140 -1.20 18.32 -6.86
N GLN A 141 -0.90 19.56 -6.44
CA GLN A 141 -1.94 20.57 -6.17
C GLN A 141 -2.83 20.81 -7.38
N ARG A 142 -2.22 21.01 -8.57
CA ARG A 142 -2.97 21.23 -9.79
C ARG A 142 -3.82 20.03 -10.19
N ALA A 143 -3.32 18.81 -9.99
CA ALA A 143 -4.07 17.59 -10.27
C ALA A 143 -5.30 17.50 -9.36
N LEU A 144 -5.11 17.69 -8.05
CA LEU A 144 -6.19 17.64 -7.05
C LEU A 144 -7.25 18.73 -7.28
N GLN A 145 -6.84 19.96 -7.64
CA GLN A 145 -7.77 21.05 -7.93
C GLN A 145 -8.62 20.79 -9.17
N ASN A 146 -8.05 20.11 -10.14
CA ASN A 146 -8.66 19.89 -11.46
C ASN A 146 -9.40 18.56 -11.61
N ALA A 147 -9.32 17.67 -10.64
CA ALA A 147 -10.08 16.43 -10.63
C ALA A 147 -11.58 16.69 -10.53
N ASP A 148 -12.40 15.89 -11.21
CA ASP A 148 -13.86 15.98 -11.09
C ASP A 148 -14.32 15.47 -9.73
N ALA A 149 -13.66 14.43 -9.21
CA ALA A 149 -13.93 13.90 -7.87
C ALA A 149 -12.66 13.39 -7.17
N LEU A 150 -12.72 13.31 -5.84
CA LEU A 150 -11.61 12.92 -4.99
C LEU A 150 -12.00 11.74 -4.09
N LEU A 151 -11.17 10.70 -4.10
CA LEU A 151 -11.21 9.55 -3.21
C LEU A 151 -10.01 9.55 -2.28
N SER A 152 -10.17 9.00 -1.08
CA SER A 152 -9.04 8.72 -0.19
C SER A 152 -9.14 7.32 0.39
N VAL A 153 -7.98 6.69 0.58
CA VAL A 153 -7.91 5.35 1.19
C VAL A 153 -8.15 5.37 2.70
N SER A 154 -8.00 6.54 3.34
CA SER A 154 -8.25 6.74 4.78
C SER A 154 -8.71 8.18 5.06
N HIS A 155 -9.42 8.38 6.16
CA HIS A 155 -9.76 9.72 6.67
C HIS A 155 -8.50 10.52 6.96
N TYR A 156 -7.52 9.88 7.60
CA TYR A 156 -6.26 10.53 7.93
C TYR A 156 -5.55 11.09 6.69
N THR A 157 -5.42 10.30 5.62
CA THR A 157 -4.79 10.76 4.37
C THR A 157 -5.57 11.90 3.73
N ALA A 158 -6.91 11.85 3.76
CA ALA A 158 -7.75 12.92 3.27
C ALA A 158 -7.52 14.24 4.02
N GLU A 159 -7.55 14.21 5.36
CA GLU A 159 -7.40 15.41 6.18
C GLU A 159 -6.00 16.03 6.07
N VAL A 160 -4.95 15.21 6.12
CA VAL A 160 -3.57 15.69 5.94
C VAL A 160 -3.40 16.30 4.54
N THR A 161 -3.90 15.65 3.48
CA THR A 161 -3.82 16.19 2.11
C THR A 161 -4.60 17.50 1.98
N LYS A 162 -5.79 17.57 2.57
CA LYS A 162 -6.62 18.78 2.59
C LYS A 162 -5.87 19.98 3.20
N GLN A 163 -5.20 19.76 4.34
CA GLN A 163 -4.39 20.78 5.00
C GLN A 163 -3.17 21.20 4.15
N LEU A 164 -2.40 20.23 3.62
CA LEU A 164 -1.17 20.48 2.85
C LEU A 164 -1.38 21.31 1.59
N PHE A 165 -2.54 21.14 0.94
CA PHE A 165 -2.88 21.82 -0.31
C PHE A 165 -3.98 22.88 -0.15
N SER A 166 -4.45 23.15 1.08
CA SER A 166 -5.54 24.10 1.38
C SER A 166 -6.78 23.84 0.51
N LEU A 167 -7.18 22.57 0.43
CA LEU A 167 -8.31 22.15 -0.43
C LEU A 167 -9.62 22.33 0.31
N ASN A 168 -10.55 23.08 -0.30
CA ASN A 168 -11.94 23.13 0.14
C ASN A 168 -12.80 22.18 -0.72
N ARG A 169 -12.54 20.87 -0.60
CA ARG A 169 -13.22 19.81 -1.36
C ARG A 169 -13.54 18.63 -0.46
N ASN A 170 -14.61 17.93 -0.77
CA ASN A 170 -15.00 16.70 -0.10
C ASN A 170 -14.25 15.51 -0.69
N PHE A 171 -13.90 14.57 0.17
CA PHE A 171 -13.30 13.29 -0.19
C PHE A 171 -14.26 12.16 0.17
N GLN A 172 -14.48 11.24 -0.76
CA GLN A 172 -15.11 9.96 -0.43
C GLN A 172 -14.03 9.01 0.10
N ILE A 173 -14.28 8.39 1.24
CA ILE A 173 -13.34 7.41 1.81
C ILE A 173 -13.72 6.03 1.31
N ILE A 174 -12.79 5.40 0.59
CA ILE A 174 -12.89 4.02 0.09
C ILE A 174 -11.50 3.39 0.23
N PRO A 175 -11.33 2.43 1.15
CA PRO A 175 -10.01 1.90 1.50
C PRO A 175 -9.39 1.05 0.38
N ASN A 176 -8.14 0.63 0.59
CA ASN A 176 -7.52 -0.42 -0.21
C ASN A 176 -8.22 -1.76 0.04
N SER A 177 -8.23 -2.63 -0.96
CA SER A 177 -8.89 -3.93 -0.88
C SER A 177 -7.92 -5.10 -0.86
N ILE A 178 -8.41 -6.24 -0.37
CA ILE A 178 -7.70 -7.51 -0.35
C ILE A 178 -8.57 -8.64 -0.88
N ASP A 179 -7.94 -9.53 -1.61
CA ASP A 179 -8.55 -10.78 -2.08
C ASP A 179 -8.56 -11.80 -0.93
N LEU A 180 -9.74 -12.06 -0.38
CA LEU A 180 -9.90 -12.96 0.77
C LEU A 180 -9.71 -14.44 0.42
N GLU A 181 -9.91 -14.83 -0.83
CA GLU A 181 -9.64 -16.20 -1.29
C GLU A 181 -8.13 -16.42 -1.41
N LYS A 182 -7.44 -15.44 -1.99
CA LYS A 182 -5.98 -15.47 -2.11
C LYS A 182 -5.29 -15.40 -0.74
N PHE A 183 -5.79 -14.60 0.19
CA PHE A 183 -5.28 -14.44 1.56
C PHE A 183 -6.17 -15.17 2.57
N SER A 184 -6.21 -16.49 2.45
CA SER A 184 -6.84 -17.38 3.42
C SER A 184 -5.77 -18.11 4.24
N ASN A 185 -6.05 -18.29 5.54
CA ASN A 185 -5.20 -19.09 6.40
C ASN A 185 -5.36 -20.57 6.04
N ASP A 186 -4.26 -21.27 5.84
CA ASP A 186 -4.22 -22.72 5.66
C ASP A 186 -3.82 -23.37 7.00
N HIS A 187 -4.82 -23.82 7.74
CA HIS A 187 -4.63 -24.48 9.03
C HIS A 187 -3.93 -25.85 8.93
N SER A 188 -3.73 -26.42 7.74
CA SER A 188 -2.99 -27.67 7.54
C SER A 188 -1.48 -27.47 7.60
N ILE A 189 -1.01 -26.23 7.41
CA ILE A 189 0.41 -25.88 7.52
C ILE A 189 0.71 -25.56 8.98
N GLY A 190 1.61 -26.33 9.59
CA GLY A 190 2.09 -26.05 10.94
C GLY A 190 2.72 -24.66 11.04
N PHE A 191 2.46 -23.94 12.10
CA PHE A 191 3.12 -22.67 12.36
C PHE A 191 4.41 -22.88 13.18
N GLN A 192 5.35 -21.95 13.03
CA GLN A 192 6.61 -21.93 13.77
C GLN A 192 6.43 -21.06 15.01
N GLU A 193 6.51 -21.69 16.19
CA GLU A 193 6.43 -20.94 17.45
C GLU A 193 7.56 -19.91 17.57
N ASN A 194 7.28 -18.84 18.32
CA ASN A 194 8.22 -17.74 18.58
C ASN A 194 8.70 -16.98 17.32
N THR A 195 8.05 -17.14 16.17
CA THR A 195 8.44 -16.46 14.93
C THR A 195 7.71 -15.14 14.77
N ILE A 196 8.49 -14.07 14.67
CA ILE A 196 8.05 -12.70 14.44
C ILE A 196 8.32 -12.37 12.97
N LEU A 197 7.30 -11.95 12.24
CA LEU A 197 7.42 -11.62 10.82
C LEU A 197 7.23 -10.12 10.59
N TYR A 198 8.20 -9.51 9.88
CA TYR A 198 8.03 -8.24 9.21
C TYR A 198 8.08 -8.46 7.69
N PHE A 199 7.12 -7.93 6.95
CA PHE A 199 7.18 -7.91 5.49
C PHE A 199 6.79 -6.54 4.92
N GLY A 200 7.63 -6.06 4.03
CA GLY A 200 7.55 -4.73 3.42
C GLY A 200 8.94 -4.23 3.06
N THR A 201 9.01 -3.19 2.23
CA THR A 201 10.30 -2.58 1.89
C THR A 201 11.04 -2.17 3.17
N LEU A 202 12.30 -2.57 3.32
CA LEU A 202 13.16 -2.07 4.37
C LEU A 202 13.51 -0.61 4.06
N ILE A 203 12.88 0.30 4.78
CA ILE A 203 13.03 1.75 4.61
C ILE A 203 12.64 2.46 5.93
N ARG A 204 13.32 3.52 6.28
CA ARG A 204 13.14 4.28 7.53
C ARG A 204 11.67 4.57 7.85
N LYS A 205 10.90 5.09 6.89
CA LYS A 205 9.48 5.44 7.12
C LYS A 205 8.59 4.26 7.50
N LYS A 206 9.00 3.03 7.19
CA LYS A 206 8.31 1.80 7.62
C LYS A 206 8.83 1.26 8.96
N GLY A 207 9.64 2.05 9.67
CA GLY A 207 10.15 1.70 10.99
C GLY A 207 11.20 0.59 10.99
N SER A 208 11.85 0.35 9.83
CA SER A 208 12.85 -0.71 9.74
C SER A 208 13.99 -0.53 10.73
N LEU A 209 14.37 0.71 11.07
CA LEU A 209 15.41 0.98 12.06
C LEU A 209 14.96 0.82 13.52
N GLU A 210 13.64 0.74 13.77
CA GLU A 210 13.09 0.47 15.09
C GLU A 210 13.00 -1.05 15.37
N LEU A 211 12.87 -1.87 14.32
CA LEU A 211 12.79 -3.33 14.46
C LEU A 211 13.93 -3.96 15.25
N PRO A 212 15.22 -3.60 15.01
CA PRO A 212 16.31 -4.12 15.82
C PRO A 212 16.16 -3.82 17.31
N LEU A 213 15.81 -2.57 17.64
CA LEU A 213 15.67 -2.11 19.03
C LEU A 213 14.51 -2.82 19.73
N ILE A 214 13.37 -2.97 19.03
CA ILE A 214 12.22 -3.74 19.51
C ILE A 214 12.60 -5.21 19.71
N PHE A 215 13.29 -5.81 18.74
CA PHE A 215 13.64 -7.23 18.80
C PHE A 215 14.66 -7.53 19.90
N ASN A 216 15.62 -6.62 20.16
CA ASN A 216 16.53 -6.74 21.29
C ASN A 216 15.76 -6.85 22.62
N GLU A 217 14.71 -6.05 22.81
CA GLU A 217 13.86 -6.14 24.02
C GLU A 217 13.07 -7.44 24.06
N VAL A 218 12.55 -7.94 22.94
CA VAL A 218 11.89 -9.26 22.89
C VAL A 218 12.90 -10.36 23.24
N TYR A 219 14.09 -10.33 22.64
CA TYR A 219 15.11 -11.36 22.83
C TYR A 219 15.66 -11.44 24.25
N LYS A 220 15.65 -10.34 25.02
CA LYS A 220 16.00 -10.36 26.45
C LYS A 220 15.06 -11.26 27.26
N HIS A 221 13.79 -11.31 26.89
CA HIS A 221 12.74 -12.07 27.57
C HIS A 221 12.54 -13.47 26.99
N ASN A 222 12.65 -13.62 25.68
CA ASN A 222 12.48 -14.90 24.99
C ASN A 222 13.65 -15.16 24.04
N LYS A 223 14.60 -15.98 24.48
CA LYS A 223 15.79 -16.36 23.73
C LYS A 223 15.50 -17.30 22.53
N GLN A 224 14.28 -17.82 22.43
CA GLN A 224 13.83 -18.65 21.31
C GLN A 224 13.13 -17.82 20.24
N ALA A 225 12.91 -16.52 20.46
CA ALA A 225 12.31 -15.66 19.47
C ALA A 225 13.16 -15.54 18.22
N GLU A 226 12.53 -15.65 17.06
CA GLU A 226 13.12 -15.46 15.75
C GLU A 226 12.47 -14.30 15.01
N LEU A 227 13.26 -13.45 14.35
CA LEU A 227 12.79 -12.36 13.52
C LEU A 227 13.07 -12.65 12.05
N ILE A 228 11.99 -12.75 11.26
CA ILE A 228 12.07 -12.89 9.81
C ILE A 228 11.73 -11.55 9.17
N LEU A 229 12.64 -11.04 8.33
CA LEU A 229 12.48 -9.81 7.58
C LEU A 229 12.36 -10.13 6.09
N ILE A 230 11.27 -9.68 5.47
CA ILE A 230 11.00 -9.89 4.04
C ILE A 230 10.74 -8.56 3.36
N GLY A 231 11.45 -8.29 2.27
CA GLY A 231 11.22 -7.12 1.44
C GLY A 231 12.48 -6.59 0.79
N ARG A 232 12.26 -5.69 -0.16
CA ARG A 232 13.38 -5.04 -0.84
C ARG A 232 14.12 -4.12 0.12
N ASP A 233 15.44 -4.18 0.12
CA ASP A 233 16.28 -3.18 0.75
C ASP A 233 16.26 -1.87 -0.06
N ALA A 234 16.02 -0.77 0.61
CA ALA A 234 15.99 0.55 -0.02
C ALA A 234 17.05 1.46 0.61
N SER A 235 17.55 2.39 -0.20
CA SER A 235 18.44 3.43 0.29
C SER A 235 17.73 4.38 1.25
N ASP A 236 18.43 4.84 2.27
CA ASP A 236 17.92 5.82 3.22
C ASP A 236 18.09 7.25 2.69
N ILE A 237 16.97 7.95 2.55
CA ILE A 237 16.96 9.31 1.98
C ILE A 237 17.68 10.31 2.87
N LEU A 238 17.66 10.16 4.20
CA LEU A 238 18.23 11.10 5.15
C LEU A 238 19.75 11.01 5.23
N THR A 239 20.28 9.79 5.38
CA THR A 239 21.72 9.57 5.51
C THR A 239 22.42 9.34 4.17
N LYS A 240 21.64 9.11 3.09
CA LYS A 240 22.11 8.69 1.76
C LYS A 240 22.82 7.34 1.75
N ASN A 241 22.67 6.54 2.81
CA ASN A 241 23.14 5.17 2.81
C ASN A 241 22.38 4.37 1.74
N VAL A 242 23.07 3.53 1.01
CA VAL A 242 22.49 2.75 -0.11
C VAL A 242 21.68 1.54 0.37
N SER A 243 21.82 1.15 1.63
CA SER A 243 21.20 -0.03 2.23
C SER A 243 20.62 0.30 3.62
N THR A 244 19.32 0.19 3.77
CA THR A 244 18.67 0.26 5.10
C THR A 244 19.01 -0.97 5.93
N TRP A 245 19.17 -2.15 5.30
CA TRP A 245 19.58 -3.36 6.00
C TRP A 245 20.95 -3.23 6.65
N GLU A 246 21.96 -2.70 5.95
CA GLU A 246 23.27 -2.42 6.54
C GLU A 246 23.19 -1.46 7.73
N MET A 247 22.24 -0.53 7.71
CA MET A 247 22.01 0.36 8.86
C MET A 247 21.32 -0.33 10.03
N MET A 248 20.51 -1.36 9.78
CA MET A 248 19.81 -2.13 10.82
C MET A 248 20.78 -3.05 11.59
N GLN A 249 21.72 -3.70 10.89
CA GLN A 249 22.59 -4.71 11.47
C GLN A 249 23.31 -4.28 12.76
N PRO A 250 23.97 -3.10 12.82
CA PRO A 250 24.66 -2.67 14.03
C PRO A 250 23.74 -2.25 15.19
N LEU A 251 22.44 -2.18 14.97
CA LEU A 251 21.43 -1.86 15.99
C LEU A 251 20.94 -3.09 16.74
N PHE A 252 21.18 -4.29 16.21
CA PHE A 252 20.91 -5.54 16.92
C PHE A 252 22.00 -5.82 17.97
N ASP A 253 21.60 -6.32 19.13
CA ASP A 253 22.53 -6.93 20.08
C ASP A 253 23.16 -8.19 19.45
N GLY A 254 24.45 -8.46 19.72
CA GLY A 254 25.17 -9.50 19.02
C GLY A 254 24.57 -10.91 19.12
N GLU A 255 23.97 -11.24 20.30
CA GLU A 255 23.24 -12.50 20.46
C GLU A 255 21.92 -12.50 19.71
N ALA A 256 21.14 -11.40 19.79
CA ALA A 256 19.85 -11.27 19.12
C ALA A 256 19.99 -11.37 17.60
N MET A 257 21.06 -10.83 17.03
CA MET A 257 21.32 -10.89 15.60
C MET A 257 21.41 -12.31 15.04
N GLN A 258 21.80 -13.29 15.85
CA GLN A 258 21.88 -14.70 15.43
C GLN A 258 20.51 -15.30 15.13
N ASN A 259 19.45 -14.72 15.71
CA ASN A 259 18.05 -15.14 15.51
C ASN A 259 17.32 -14.23 14.51
N VAL A 260 18.03 -13.50 13.65
CA VAL A 260 17.45 -12.63 12.62
C VAL A 260 17.74 -13.18 11.23
N SER A 261 16.69 -13.37 10.45
CA SER A 261 16.80 -13.81 9.06
C SER A 261 16.27 -12.73 8.12
N TYR A 262 17.13 -12.14 7.27
CA TYR A 262 16.74 -11.27 6.19
C TYR A 262 16.74 -12.02 4.86
N LEU A 263 15.54 -12.19 4.26
CA LEU A 263 15.34 -13.01 3.07
C LEU A 263 15.33 -12.21 1.76
N GLY A 264 15.48 -10.86 1.86
CA GLY A 264 15.33 -10.00 0.68
C GLY A 264 13.91 -10.00 0.12
N SER A 265 13.79 -9.71 -1.18
CA SER A 265 12.50 -9.75 -1.87
C SER A 265 12.12 -11.19 -2.21
N VAL A 266 10.96 -11.63 -1.79
CA VAL A 266 10.37 -12.92 -2.19
C VAL A 266 9.18 -12.71 -3.12
N SER A 267 8.75 -13.76 -3.83
CA SER A 267 7.54 -13.68 -4.65
C SER A 267 6.31 -13.44 -3.77
N TYR A 268 5.32 -12.75 -4.31
CA TYR A 268 4.09 -12.41 -3.58
C TYR A 268 3.35 -13.66 -3.05
N ASP A 269 3.41 -14.77 -3.77
CA ASP A 269 2.79 -16.01 -3.33
C ASP A 269 3.54 -16.64 -2.14
N LYS A 270 4.87 -16.52 -2.08
CA LYS A 270 5.66 -16.97 -0.92
C LYS A 270 5.42 -16.15 0.35
N ILE A 271 5.05 -14.87 0.22
CA ILE A 271 4.72 -14.04 1.40
C ILE A 271 3.59 -14.68 2.21
N LYS A 272 2.59 -15.28 1.56
CA LYS A 272 1.49 -15.97 2.26
C LYS A 272 1.97 -17.14 3.12
N GLU A 273 2.94 -17.92 2.64
CA GLU A 273 3.51 -19.03 3.40
C GLU A 273 4.18 -18.52 4.68
N PHE A 274 4.96 -17.44 4.59
CA PHE A 274 5.59 -16.82 5.77
C PHE A 274 4.56 -16.22 6.71
N ILE A 275 3.52 -15.55 6.20
CA ILE A 275 2.43 -15.07 7.04
C ILE A 275 1.76 -16.26 7.73
N ASN A 276 1.48 -17.34 7.00
CA ASN A 276 0.79 -18.51 7.55
C ASN A 276 1.59 -19.20 8.65
N THR A 277 2.91 -19.32 8.49
CA THR A 277 3.78 -20.03 9.44
C THR A 277 4.22 -19.15 10.62
N SER A 278 4.17 -17.82 10.52
CA SER A 278 4.60 -16.94 11.61
C SER A 278 3.61 -16.89 12.79
N THR A 279 4.14 -16.66 13.99
CA THR A 279 3.35 -16.51 15.22
C THR A 279 2.69 -15.13 15.29
N VAL A 280 3.45 -14.07 14.99
CA VAL A 280 3.02 -12.67 15.09
C VAL A 280 3.58 -11.85 13.91
N CYS A 281 2.80 -10.92 13.37
CA CYS A 281 3.28 -9.94 12.40
C CYS A 281 3.50 -8.57 13.06
N VAL A 282 4.58 -7.87 12.69
CA VAL A 282 4.96 -6.60 13.31
C VAL A 282 5.19 -5.50 12.26
N PHE A 283 4.68 -4.29 12.52
CA PHE A 283 4.78 -3.16 11.59
C PHE A 283 4.95 -1.82 12.32
N PRO A 284 6.15 -1.45 12.73
CA PRO A 284 6.43 -0.19 13.45
C PRO A 284 6.50 1.03 12.51
N THR A 285 5.52 1.20 11.65
CA THR A 285 5.51 2.13 10.52
C THR A 285 5.23 3.58 10.97
N PHE A 286 6.00 4.55 10.48
CA PHE A 286 5.79 5.99 10.73
C PHE A 286 4.92 6.68 9.68
N ALA A 287 4.94 6.21 8.43
CA ALA A 287 4.25 6.89 7.33
C ALA A 287 3.66 5.91 6.31
N GLU A 288 2.34 5.94 6.20
CA GLU A 288 1.55 5.24 5.18
C GLU A 288 0.30 6.06 4.83
N ALA A 289 -0.36 5.72 3.74
CA ALA A 289 -1.71 6.20 3.45
C ALA A 289 -2.77 5.23 4.00
N LEU A 290 -2.61 3.95 3.70
CA LEU A 290 -3.30 2.79 4.30
C LEU A 290 -2.49 1.53 3.97
N PRO A 291 -1.86 0.87 4.95
CA PRO A 291 -0.89 -0.20 4.70
C PRO A 291 -1.55 -1.50 4.26
N VAL A 292 -1.25 -1.95 3.04
CA VAL A 292 -1.78 -3.21 2.48
C VAL A 292 -1.24 -4.42 3.26
N SER A 293 0.01 -4.39 3.71
CA SER A 293 0.61 -5.49 4.49
C SER A 293 -0.13 -5.80 5.80
N TRP A 294 -0.69 -4.77 6.46
CA TRP A 294 -1.51 -5.01 7.67
C TRP A 294 -2.80 -5.75 7.29
N ILE A 295 -3.44 -5.31 6.20
CA ILE A 295 -4.68 -5.92 5.69
C ILE A 295 -4.41 -7.37 5.27
N GLU A 296 -3.25 -7.66 4.67
CA GLU A 296 -2.81 -9.01 4.28
C GLU A 296 -2.64 -9.93 5.50
N ALA A 297 -1.91 -9.47 6.52
CA ALA A 297 -1.73 -10.23 7.76
C ALA A 297 -3.06 -10.50 8.48
N MET A 298 -3.89 -9.48 8.63
CA MET A 298 -5.20 -9.57 9.27
C MET A 298 -6.18 -10.46 8.47
N ALA A 299 -6.12 -10.43 7.13
CA ALA A 299 -6.89 -11.32 6.27
C ALA A 299 -6.55 -12.79 6.52
N MET A 300 -5.30 -13.09 6.85
CA MET A 300 -4.83 -14.44 7.18
C MET A 300 -4.94 -14.77 8.67
N GLN A 301 -5.79 -14.06 9.41
CA GLN A 301 -6.05 -14.28 10.84
C GLN A 301 -4.80 -14.19 11.71
N LYS A 302 -3.81 -13.38 11.34
CA LYS A 302 -2.61 -13.18 12.16
C LYS A 302 -2.84 -12.10 13.20
N ALA A 303 -2.37 -12.39 14.41
CA ALA A 303 -2.22 -11.39 15.44
C ALA A 303 -1.13 -10.39 15.00
N ILE A 304 -1.38 -9.10 15.20
CA ILE A 304 -0.54 -8.03 14.72
C ILE A 304 -0.21 -7.04 15.82
N VAL A 305 1.04 -6.60 15.87
CA VAL A 305 1.46 -5.41 16.61
C VAL A 305 1.89 -4.36 15.61
N ALA A 306 1.26 -3.20 15.65
CA ALA A 306 1.48 -2.15 14.65
C ALA A 306 1.55 -0.76 15.29
N SER A 307 1.91 0.25 14.50
CA SER A 307 2.00 1.64 14.99
C SER A 307 0.63 2.22 15.33
N ASN A 308 0.58 3.08 16.34
CA ASN A 308 -0.59 3.86 16.72
C ASN A 308 -0.64 5.24 16.04
N ILE A 309 -0.18 5.34 14.78
CA ILE A 309 -0.05 6.60 14.05
C ILE A 309 -1.19 6.76 13.04
N GLY A 310 -1.83 7.93 13.05
CA GLY A 310 -2.73 8.43 12.01
C GLY A 310 -3.81 7.43 11.55
N TRP A 311 -3.59 6.79 10.44
CA TRP A 311 -4.48 5.80 9.79
C TRP A 311 -4.71 4.52 10.61
N ALA A 312 -3.91 4.25 11.62
CA ALA A 312 -3.85 2.95 12.30
C ALA A 312 -5.20 2.48 12.85
N THR A 313 -5.94 3.37 13.50
CA THR A 313 -7.27 3.09 14.09
C THR A 313 -8.35 2.85 13.03
N GLU A 314 -8.11 3.20 11.78
CA GLU A 314 -9.02 2.87 10.68
C GLU A 314 -8.89 1.39 10.25
N VAL A 315 -7.73 0.77 10.54
CA VAL A 315 -7.45 -0.64 10.22
C VAL A 315 -7.55 -1.53 11.46
N ILE A 316 -6.94 -1.15 12.59
CA ILE A 316 -6.86 -1.96 13.80
C ILE A 316 -7.72 -1.32 14.89
N ASP A 317 -8.58 -2.12 15.53
CA ASP A 317 -9.23 -1.81 16.79
C ASP A 317 -8.32 -2.33 17.89
N ASP A 318 -7.63 -1.41 18.59
CA ASP A 318 -6.64 -1.75 19.61
C ASP A 318 -7.21 -2.67 20.68
N THR A 319 -6.45 -3.70 21.07
CA THR A 319 -6.83 -4.74 22.03
C THR A 319 -8.00 -5.65 21.61
N VAL A 320 -8.54 -5.49 20.40
CA VAL A 320 -9.63 -6.32 19.87
C VAL A 320 -9.15 -7.23 18.74
N ASN A 321 -8.42 -6.67 17.77
CA ASN A 321 -7.94 -7.42 16.61
C ASN A 321 -6.44 -7.17 16.29
N GLY A 322 -5.72 -6.57 17.25
CA GLY A 322 -4.29 -6.28 17.19
C GLY A 322 -3.91 -5.33 18.33
N PHE A 323 -2.62 -5.04 18.44
CA PHE A 323 -2.10 -4.01 19.33
C PHE A 323 -1.56 -2.83 18.56
N LEU A 324 -1.83 -1.62 19.08
CA LEU A 324 -1.31 -0.36 18.57
C LEU A 324 -0.33 0.26 19.56
N VAL A 325 0.94 0.42 19.14
CA VAL A 325 2.01 0.97 19.97
C VAL A 325 2.83 1.97 19.17
N HIS A 326 3.33 3.03 19.81
CA HIS A 326 4.21 3.97 19.12
C HIS A 326 5.53 3.27 18.72
N PRO A 327 6.01 3.41 17.47
CA PRO A 327 7.20 2.70 16.99
C PRO A 327 8.46 2.91 17.82
N GLN A 328 8.60 4.06 18.48
CA GLN A 328 9.74 4.40 19.33
C GLN A 328 9.57 4.00 20.80
N ASP A 329 8.43 3.46 21.19
CA ASP A 329 8.22 2.86 22.52
C ASP A 329 8.60 1.37 22.47
N HIS A 330 9.91 1.13 22.32
CA HIS A 330 10.46 -0.21 22.05
C HIS A 330 10.10 -1.23 23.13
N GLU A 331 10.17 -0.81 24.41
CA GLU A 331 9.83 -1.69 25.53
C GLU A 331 8.35 -2.12 25.51
N ASN A 332 7.43 -1.17 25.34
CA ASN A 332 6.01 -1.49 25.30
C ASN A 332 5.66 -2.28 24.02
N TYR A 333 6.30 -1.95 22.90
CA TYR A 333 6.15 -2.70 21.64
C TYR A 333 6.58 -4.15 21.82
N ALA A 334 7.75 -4.40 22.44
CA ALA A 334 8.24 -5.73 22.77
C ALA A 334 7.32 -6.46 23.74
N LYS A 335 6.81 -5.80 24.82
CA LYS A 335 5.83 -6.40 25.75
C LYS A 335 4.58 -6.90 25.03
N LYS A 336 4.06 -6.15 24.03
CA LYS A 336 2.90 -6.58 23.24
C LYS A 336 3.21 -7.76 22.33
N ILE A 337 4.41 -7.81 21.76
CA ILE A 337 4.88 -8.98 20.99
C ILE A 337 4.95 -10.20 21.92
N ILE A 338 5.61 -10.10 23.07
CA ILE A 338 5.78 -11.19 24.03
C ILE A 338 4.41 -11.69 24.49
N GLN A 339 3.48 -10.79 24.83
CA GLN A 339 2.12 -11.14 25.20
C GLN A 339 1.43 -11.99 24.13
N LEU A 340 1.68 -11.71 22.83
CA LEU A 340 1.13 -12.53 21.74
C LEU A 340 1.92 -13.82 21.54
N LEU A 341 3.24 -13.85 21.75
CA LEU A 341 4.02 -15.08 21.66
C LEU A 341 3.59 -16.11 22.72
N GLU A 342 3.31 -15.66 23.93
CA GLU A 342 2.99 -16.51 25.09
C GLU A 342 1.49 -16.88 25.22
N ASN A 343 0.59 -16.16 24.52
CA ASN A 343 -0.86 -16.35 24.68
C ASN A 343 -1.54 -16.76 23.36
N GLU A 344 -1.64 -18.06 23.15
CA GLU A 344 -2.29 -18.65 21.97
C GLU A 344 -3.78 -18.28 21.88
N ALA A 345 -4.50 -18.31 22.98
CA ALA A 345 -5.92 -17.97 22.99
C ALA A 345 -6.16 -16.52 22.54
N LEU A 346 -5.31 -15.59 22.97
CA LEU A 346 -5.38 -14.20 22.56
C LEU A 346 -5.04 -14.03 21.07
N ARG A 347 -4.01 -14.73 20.56
CA ARG A 347 -3.67 -14.73 19.13
C ARG A 347 -4.85 -15.20 18.28
N HIS A 348 -5.49 -16.28 18.70
CA HIS A 348 -6.64 -16.86 17.99
C HIS A 348 -7.83 -15.88 18.00
N GLN A 349 -8.15 -15.29 19.15
CA GLN A 349 -9.20 -14.28 19.26
C GLN A 349 -8.94 -13.08 18.36
N PHE A 350 -7.72 -12.51 18.41
CA PHE A 350 -7.33 -11.38 17.56
C PHE A 350 -7.42 -11.73 16.08
N GLY A 351 -6.96 -12.92 15.70
CA GLY A 351 -7.02 -13.39 14.32
C GLY A 351 -8.44 -13.48 13.77
N ILE A 352 -9.39 -14.01 14.55
CA ILE A 352 -10.81 -14.10 14.17
C ILE A 352 -11.40 -12.69 13.97
N GLU A 353 -11.22 -11.79 14.94
CA GLU A 353 -11.77 -10.44 14.84
C GLU A 353 -11.07 -9.61 13.74
N ALA A 354 -9.77 -9.83 13.50
CA ALA A 354 -9.05 -9.24 12.39
C ALA A 354 -9.67 -9.65 11.06
N ARG A 355 -9.82 -10.94 10.80
CA ARG A 355 -10.42 -11.46 9.56
C ARG A 355 -11.85 -10.94 9.35
N LYS A 356 -12.65 -10.91 10.41
CA LYS A 356 -14.02 -10.39 10.36
C LYS A 356 -14.05 -8.92 9.93
N LYS A 357 -13.22 -8.07 10.52
CA LYS A 357 -13.09 -6.66 10.13
C LYS A 357 -12.66 -6.51 8.67
N ILE A 358 -11.66 -7.30 8.25
CA ILE A 358 -11.17 -7.26 6.87
C ILE A 358 -12.27 -7.68 5.90
N ALA A 359 -13.00 -8.74 6.17
CA ALA A 359 -14.10 -9.19 5.32
C ALA A 359 -15.21 -8.13 5.17
N GLN A 360 -15.52 -7.43 6.25
CA GLN A 360 -16.60 -6.42 6.26
C GLN A 360 -16.22 -5.09 5.60
N LYS A 361 -14.95 -4.69 5.63
CA LYS A 361 -14.54 -3.35 5.19
C LYS A 361 -13.57 -3.34 3.99
N PHE A 362 -12.73 -4.36 3.86
CA PHE A 362 -11.58 -4.34 2.98
C PHE A 362 -11.60 -5.44 1.91
N SER A 363 -12.63 -6.29 1.87
CA SER A 363 -12.72 -7.30 0.81
C SER A 363 -12.87 -6.67 -0.58
N ILE A 364 -12.38 -7.35 -1.60
CA ILE A 364 -12.47 -6.90 -2.99
C ILE A 364 -13.92 -6.58 -3.36
N GLU A 365 -14.87 -7.41 -2.95
CA GLU A 365 -16.29 -7.26 -3.28
C GLU A 365 -16.87 -5.98 -2.66
N VAL A 366 -16.58 -5.73 -1.38
CA VAL A 366 -17.06 -4.55 -0.64
C VAL A 366 -16.49 -3.27 -1.27
N VAL A 367 -15.18 -3.25 -1.50
CA VAL A 367 -14.50 -2.04 -2.02
C VAL A 367 -14.83 -1.80 -3.49
N ALA A 368 -14.95 -2.84 -4.32
CA ALA A 368 -15.38 -2.71 -5.70
C ALA A 368 -16.80 -2.17 -5.80
N LYS A 369 -17.73 -2.65 -4.95
CA LYS A 369 -19.09 -2.13 -4.88
C LYS A 369 -19.10 -0.65 -4.48
N GLN A 370 -18.39 -0.28 -3.40
CA GLN A 370 -18.31 1.12 -2.95
C GLN A 370 -17.74 2.03 -4.05
N SER A 371 -16.69 1.57 -4.75
CA SER A 371 -16.08 2.32 -5.86
C SER A 371 -17.06 2.47 -7.03
N ALA A 372 -17.73 1.38 -7.42
CA ALA A 372 -18.73 1.41 -8.51
C ALA A 372 -19.90 2.34 -8.19
N ASP A 373 -20.41 2.31 -6.95
CA ASP A 373 -21.50 3.17 -6.52
C ASP A 373 -21.08 4.65 -6.51
N PHE A 374 -19.84 4.93 -6.13
CA PHE A 374 -19.28 6.27 -6.20
C PHE A 374 -19.11 6.75 -7.65
N TYR A 375 -18.58 5.92 -8.54
CA TYR A 375 -18.43 6.27 -9.96
C TYR A 375 -19.77 6.56 -10.63
N LYS A 376 -20.83 5.77 -10.32
CA LYS A 376 -22.17 6.02 -10.82
C LYS A 376 -22.70 7.41 -10.44
N LYS A 377 -22.41 7.88 -9.19
CA LYS A 377 -22.81 9.22 -8.72
C LYS A 377 -22.08 10.35 -9.47
N ILE A 378 -20.87 10.11 -9.95
CA ILE A 378 -20.10 11.10 -10.71
C ILE A 378 -20.61 11.21 -12.15
N LEU A 379 -21.16 10.13 -12.69
CA LEU A 379 -21.66 10.05 -14.06
C LEU A 379 -23.11 10.55 -14.22
N GLN A 380 -23.82 10.77 -13.12
CA GLN A 380 -25.15 11.40 -13.08
C GLN A 380 -25.05 12.92 -13.10
#